data_3ec11c7eb62c9b32bf8752a496fbe396
#
_entry.id   3ec11c7eb62c9b32bf8752a496fbe396
#
_cell.length_a   1.000
_cell.length_b   1.000
_cell.length_c   1.000
_cell.angle_alpha   90.00
_cell.angle_beta   90.00
_cell.angle_gamma   90.00
#
_symmetry.space_group_name_H-M   'P 1'
#
loop_
_entity.id
_entity.type
_entity.pdbx_description
1 polymer ?
#
loop_
_entity_poly.entity_id
_entity_poly.type
_entity_poly.pdbx_seq_one_letter_code
_entity_poly.pdbx_strand_id
1 'polypeptide(L)'
;MVVKIIIIGAGVGGTAAAARLSKKGFQVEIYEKNAYNGGRCSLIYQNGHRFDQGPSLYLMPKIFEETFEDLGEDIKNHIELLKCPSNYSVHFHDGETFELTTDISKLSRSLEKYEGDGESTLINFLSYLKETHVHYQRSVKVALKTDFQHWYDFFNPKHIPDVIQLHLLDTVYNRVCKYFKSDYMRKAFSFQTMYLGMSPYDGLAPYTLLQYTEIAEGIWYPKGGFNKVLQSLENIAVQHGAKFNYNTDVQEIIVDDKGVAKGIKLVNGDVVNSDIVICNADLIYAYNKLLPKTSYAEKLGKKELTSSSISFYWSMKTIVSELKVHNIFLAEKYKLSFDQIFKDHTLPDEPSFYVNVPSRIDPTAAPEGKDTVVVLVPVGHISNVPNIDFDQLVKRAREQVIETIEKRLKISNFRNLIEHEIVNDPRTWQNEFNLWKGSILGLSHSLFQVLWFRPSLKCKIFENLYFVGASVQPGTGVPIVLCGAKMLEKQLCDRFLEGKVEINIWSKCVSFLIGLVALLIFWFFFKF
;
A
#
# COMPACT_ATOMS: atom_id res chain seq x y z
N MET A 1 18.57 -20.46 -25.21
CA MET A 1 17.71 -19.35 -25.69
C MET A 1 17.47 -18.41 -24.52
N VAL A 2 17.53 -17.10 -24.74
CA VAL A 2 17.21 -16.13 -23.69
C VAL A 2 15.69 -16.11 -23.53
N VAL A 3 15.19 -16.26 -22.32
CA VAL A 3 13.75 -16.26 -22.02
C VAL A 3 13.22 -14.84 -22.14
N LYS A 4 12.21 -14.65 -22.97
CA LYS A 4 11.53 -13.36 -23.16
C LYS A 4 10.36 -13.21 -22.20
N ILE A 5 10.36 -12.10 -21.46
CA ILE A 5 9.32 -11.74 -20.48
C ILE A 5 8.63 -10.46 -20.90
N ILE A 6 7.31 -10.49 -20.94
CA ILE A 6 6.48 -9.29 -21.06
C ILE A 6 5.91 -8.95 -19.68
N ILE A 7 5.99 -7.66 -19.31
CA ILE A 7 5.38 -7.12 -18.08
C ILE A 7 4.29 -6.12 -18.48
N ILE A 8 3.08 -6.29 -17.97
CA ILE A 8 1.94 -5.39 -18.17
C ILE A 8 1.85 -4.41 -16.99
N GLY A 9 2.07 -3.13 -17.25
CA GLY A 9 2.00 -2.04 -16.29
C GLY A 9 3.33 -1.71 -15.61
N ALA A 10 3.77 -0.44 -15.76
CA ALA A 10 4.98 0.13 -15.17
C ALA A 10 4.75 0.74 -13.78
N GLY A 11 3.85 0.16 -12.96
CA GLY A 11 3.71 0.48 -11.54
C GLY A 11 4.88 -0.07 -10.73
N VAL A 12 4.82 0.08 -9.39
CA VAL A 12 5.89 -0.35 -8.46
C VAL A 12 6.34 -1.79 -8.72
N GLY A 13 5.39 -2.71 -8.77
CA GLY A 13 5.69 -4.14 -8.93
C GLY A 13 6.30 -4.47 -10.29
N GLY A 14 5.75 -3.90 -11.36
CA GLY A 14 6.24 -4.13 -12.71
C GLY A 14 7.64 -3.57 -12.93
N THR A 15 7.89 -2.33 -12.48
CA THR A 15 9.21 -1.69 -12.60
C THR A 15 10.26 -2.41 -11.75
N ALA A 16 9.94 -2.80 -10.50
CA ALA A 16 10.85 -3.55 -9.65
C ALA A 16 11.14 -4.96 -10.21
N ALA A 17 10.13 -5.65 -10.74
CA ALA A 17 10.31 -6.93 -11.41
C ALA A 17 11.19 -6.80 -12.66
N ALA A 18 10.99 -5.73 -13.44
CA ALA A 18 11.81 -5.45 -14.62
C ALA A 18 13.29 -5.27 -14.26
N ALA A 19 13.60 -4.45 -13.24
CA ALA A 19 14.98 -4.23 -12.80
C ALA A 19 15.64 -5.53 -12.34
N ARG A 20 14.93 -6.33 -11.55
CA ARG A 20 15.43 -7.60 -11.02
C ARG A 20 15.65 -8.64 -12.12
N LEU A 21 14.68 -8.83 -12.99
CA LEU A 21 14.72 -9.87 -14.02
C LEU A 21 15.69 -9.53 -15.17
N SER A 22 15.77 -8.27 -15.59
CA SER A 22 16.76 -7.86 -16.60
C SER A 22 18.19 -8.04 -16.08
N LYS A 23 18.47 -7.73 -14.82
CA LYS A 23 19.76 -8.03 -14.18
C LYS A 23 20.10 -9.51 -14.17
N LYS A 24 19.10 -10.40 -14.07
CA LYS A 24 19.32 -11.87 -14.16
C LYS A 24 19.49 -12.39 -15.59
N GLY A 25 19.46 -11.51 -16.59
CA GLY A 25 19.69 -11.86 -17.99
C GLY A 25 18.43 -12.29 -18.76
N PHE A 26 17.24 -12.08 -18.21
CA PHE A 26 16.01 -12.23 -18.98
C PHE A 26 15.85 -11.06 -19.97
N GLN A 27 15.26 -11.31 -21.12
CA GLN A 27 14.85 -10.26 -22.05
C GLN A 27 13.51 -9.70 -21.59
N VAL A 28 13.48 -8.45 -21.08
CA VAL A 28 12.29 -7.86 -20.45
C VAL A 28 11.76 -6.71 -21.29
N GLU A 29 10.47 -6.75 -21.59
CA GLU A 29 9.72 -5.65 -22.20
C GLU A 29 8.50 -5.29 -21.35
N ILE A 30 8.36 -4.00 -21.01
CA ILE A 30 7.24 -3.47 -20.21
C ILE A 30 6.29 -2.71 -21.13
N TYR A 31 4.99 -2.89 -20.94
CA TYR A 31 3.93 -2.20 -21.66
C TYR A 31 3.06 -1.43 -20.69
N GLU A 32 3.05 -0.09 -20.83
CA GLU A 32 2.32 0.84 -19.95
C GLU A 32 1.39 1.72 -20.80
N LYS A 33 0.13 1.78 -20.41
CA LYS A 33 -0.87 2.58 -21.11
C LYS A 33 -0.66 4.08 -20.99
N ASN A 34 -0.09 4.54 -19.87
CA ASN A 34 0.18 5.94 -19.61
C ASN A 34 1.53 6.38 -20.22
N ALA A 35 1.75 7.69 -20.29
CA ALA A 35 3.00 8.27 -20.79
C ALA A 35 4.15 8.25 -19.78
N TYR A 36 3.93 7.70 -18.59
CA TYR A 36 4.84 7.76 -17.44
C TYR A 36 4.79 6.48 -16.60
N ASN A 37 5.84 6.23 -15.85
CA ASN A 37 5.92 5.13 -14.89
C ASN A 37 5.25 5.47 -13.55
N GLY A 38 5.18 4.45 -12.68
CA GLY A 38 4.83 4.61 -11.27
C GLY A 38 3.38 4.26 -10.96
N GLY A 39 2.45 4.33 -11.93
CA GLY A 39 1.04 4.13 -11.66
C GLY A 39 0.57 5.06 -10.53
N ARG A 40 0.11 4.52 -9.39
CA ARG A 40 -0.28 5.32 -8.21
C ARG A 40 0.89 6.06 -7.53
N CYS A 41 2.14 5.72 -7.82
CA CYS A 41 3.32 6.45 -7.36
C CYS A 41 3.80 7.51 -8.36
N SER A 42 2.99 7.87 -9.35
CA SER A 42 3.31 8.95 -10.30
C SER A 42 3.16 10.32 -9.66
N LEU A 43 3.65 11.33 -10.37
CA LEU A 43 3.60 12.72 -9.96
C LEU A 43 2.62 13.51 -10.83
N ILE A 44 1.96 14.48 -10.23
CA ILE A 44 1.16 15.49 -10.92
C ILE A 44 1.93 16.80 -10.89
N TYR A 45 1.96 17.50 -12.01
CA TYR A 45 2.58 18.82 -12.13
C TYR A 45 1.54 19.84 -12.60
N GLN A 46 1.45 20.96 -11.88
CA GLN A 46 0.56 22.06 -12.24
C GLN A 46 1.16 23.41 -11.81
N ASN A 47 1.40 24.31 -12.76
CA ASN A 47 1.83 25.68 -12.49
C ASN A 47 3.05 25.79 -11.54
N GLY A 48 4.04 24.93 -11.72
CA GLY A 48 5.25 24.88 -10.89
C GLY A 48 5.11 24.10 -9.57
N HIS A 49 3.91 23.60 -9.27
CA HIS A 49 3.66 22.69 -8.15
C HIS A 49 3.85 21.24 -8.56
N ARG A 50 4.39 20.42 -7.65
CA ARG A 50 4.55 18.97 -7.79
C ARG A 50 3.80 18.26 -6.67
N PHE A 51 2.96 17.31 -7.03
CA PHE A 51 2.17 16.52 -6.11
C PHE A 51 2.52 15.04 -6.25
N ASP A 52 2.71 14.35 -5.13
CA ASP A 52 2.68 12.89 -5.11
C ASP A 52 1.23 12.43 -5.26
N GLN A 53 0.94 11.63 -6.28
CA GLN A 53 -0.43 11.20 -6.58
C GLN A 53 -0.96 10.17 -5.58
N GLY A 54 -0.08 9.41 -4.94
CA GLY A 54 -0.44 8.39 -3.95
C GLY A 54 0.44 8.41 -2.71
N PRO A 55 1.47 7.56 -2.60
CA PRO A 55 2.26 7.46 -1.38
C PRO A 55 3.12 8.70 -1.16
N SER A 56 3.09 9.22 0.07
CA SER A 56 3.88 10.36 0.54
C SER A 56 4.73 10.01 1.77
N LEU A 57 4.56 8.81 2.31
CA LEU A 57 5.25 8.32 3.50
C LEU A 57 6.26 7.24 3.10
N TYR A 58 7.55 7.57 3.18
CA TYR A 58 8.61 6.59 2.96
C TYR A 58 8.89 5.88 4.28
N LEU A 59 8.30 4.71 4.45
CA LEU A 59 8.39 3.84 5.62
C LEU A 59 9.18 2.57 5.29
N MET A 60 9.74 1.92 6.32
CA MET A 60 10.52 0.68 6.19
C MET A 60 11.75 0.85 5.27
N PRO A 61 12.64 1.85 5.51
CA PRO A 61 13.74 2.20 4.62
C PRO A 61 14.64 1.00 4.29
N LYS A 62 14.83 0.09 5.23
CA LYS A 62 15.64 -1.11 5.04
C LYS A 62 15.20 -1.99 3.87
N ILE A 63 13.90 -2.06 3.56
CA ILE A 63 13.42 -2.86 2.41
C ILE A 63 13.83 -2.22 1.08
N PHE A 64 13.84 -0.90 1.02
CA PHE A 64 14.33 -0.18 -0.16
C PHE A 64 15.84 -0.36 -0.30
N GLU A 65 16.61 -0.19 0.78
CA GLU A 65 18.05 -0.43 0.80
C GLU A 65 18.36 -1.85 0.29
N GLU A 66 17.76 -2.90 0.89
CA GLU A 66 17.90 -4.29 0.44
C GLU A 66 17.54 -4.47 -1.05
N THR A 67 16.56 -3.70 -1.57
CA THR A 67 16.16 -3.78 -2.98
C THR A 67 17.27 -3.27 -3.91
N PHE A 68 17.89 -2.15 -3.57
CA PHE A 68 19.01 -1.60 -4.34
C PHE A 68 20.28 -2.43 -4.18
N GLU A 69 20.57 -2.92 -2.97
CA GLU A 69 21.69 -3.84 -2.73
C GLU A 69 21.58 -5.13 -3.55
N ASP A 70 20.40 -5.75 -3.63
CA ASP A 70 20.13 -6.90 -4.49
C ASP A 70 20.42 -6.59 -5.98
N LEU A 71 20.21 -5.34 -6.37
CA LEU A 71 20.52 -4.85 -7.72
C LEU A 71 22.00 -4.43 -7.89
N GLY A 72 22.82 -4.54 -6.83
CA GLY A 72 24.24 -4.16 -6.83
C GLY A 72 24.47 -2.66 -6.76
N GLU A 73 23.49 -1.91 -6.28
CA GLU A 73 23.50 -0.47 -6.21
C GLU A 73 23.41 0.01 -4.75
N ASP A 74 23.98 1.19 -4.46
CA ASP A 74 23.72 1.89 -3.21
C ASP A 74 22.58 2.90 -3.45
N ILE A 75 21.49 2.75 -2.72
CA ILE A 75 20.33 3.65 -2.83
C ILE A 75 20.69 5.12 -2.67
N LYS A 76 21.72 5.47 -1.90
CA LYS A 76 22.18 6.83 -1.68
C LYS A 76 22.72 7.52 -2.95
N ASN A 77 23.15 6.71 -3.94
CA ASN A 77 23.57 7.23 -5.24
C ASN A 77 22.39 7.60 -6.14
N HIS A 78 21.19 7.17 -5.78
CA HIS A 78 19.99 7.30 -6.60
C HIS A 78 18.94 8.24 -5.98
N ILE A 79 18.86 8.27 -4.64
CA ILE A 79 17.78 8.94 -3.92
C ILE A 79 18.34 9.69 -2.71
N GLU A 80 18.10 11.01 -2.66
CA GLU A 80 18.32 11.81 -1.47
C GLU A 80 17.07 11.72 -0.57
N LEU A 81 17.22 11.13 0.63
CA LEU A 81 16.14 10.98 1.60
C LEU A 81 16.17 12.11 2.63
N LEU A 82 15.06 12.81 2.78
CA LEU A 82 14.84 13.86 3.75
C LEU A 82 14.02 13.29 4.92
N LYS A 83 14.54 13.41 6.14
CA LYS A 83 13.81 12.97 7.35
C LYS A 83 12.82 14.03 7.78
N CYS A 84 11.56 13.68 7.97
CA CYS A 84 10.54 14.59 8.45
C CYS A 84 10.85 15.02 9.90
N PRO A 85 10.76 16.32 10.24
CA PRO A 85 11.07 16.81 11.59
C PRO A 85 10.12 16.30 12.66
N SER A 86 8.86 16.05 12.31
CA SER A 86 7.87 15.32 13.11
C SER A 86 7.11 14.36 12.21
N ASN A 87 6.51 13.32 12.80
CA ASN A 87 5.78 12.33 11.99
C ASN A 87 4.42 12.90 11.57
N TYR A 88 3.60 13.32 12.56
CA TYR A 88 2.25 13.86 12.30
C TYR A 88 1.89 14.94 13.29
N SER A 89 1.07 15.90 12.81
CA SER A 89 0.18 16.69 13.64
C SER A 89 -1.22 16.08 13.56
N VAL A 90 -1.72 15.51 14.67
CA VAL A 90 -3.04 14.90 14.76
C VAL A 90 -4.01 15.91 15.36
N HIS A 91 -5.00 16.32 14.57
CA HIS A 91 -5.99 17.34 14.92
C HIS A 91 -7.32 16.68 15.29
N PHE A 92 -7.74 16.85 16.55
CA PHE A 92 -8.99 16.30 17.06
C PHE A 92 -10.17 17.25 16.82
N HIS A 93 -11.38 16.74 17.04
CA HIS A 93 -12.64 17.42 16.74
C HIS A 93 -12.87 18.73 17.53
N ASP A 94 -12.31 18.84 18.72
CA ASP A 94 -12.41 19.97 19.64
C ASP A 94 -11.32 21.03 19.49
N GLY A 95 -10.42 20.85 18.50
CA GLY A 95 -9.29 21.75 18.23
C GLY A 95 -8.02 21.42 18.99
N GLU A 96 -8.03 20.35 19.82
CA GLU A 96 -6.80 19.82 20.42
C GLU A 96 -5.89 19.21 19.33
N THR A 97 -4.59 19.34 19.52
CA THR A 97 -3.56 18.83 18.61
C THR A 97 -2.54 17.98 19.36
N PHE A 98 -2.28 16.79 18.85
CA PHE A 98 -1.25 15.89 19.34
C PHE A 98 -0.14 15.74 18.30
N GLU A 99 1.09 16.02 18.71
CA GLU A 99 2.25 15.87 17.82
C GLU A 99 2.89 14.49 18.04
N LEU A 100 2.81 13.65 17.03
CA LEU A 100 3.51 12.35 16.99
C LEU A 100 4.92 12.58 16.45
N THR A 101 5.94 12.22 17.22
CA THR A 101 7.35 12.48 16.91
C THR A 101 8.24 11.30 17.30
N THR A 102 9.42 11.20 16.69
CA THR A 102 10.47 10.24 17.08
C THR A 102 11.22 10.68 18.35
N ASP A 103 11.04 11.92 18.80
CA ASP A 103 11.60 12.44 20.06
C ASP A 103 10.78 11.94 21.24
N ILE A 104 11.26 10.88 21.89
CA ILE A 104 10.58 10.23 23.03
C ILE A 104 10.34 11.21 24.19
N SER A 105 11.24 12.18 24.43
CA SER A 105 11.08 13.15 25.50
C SER A 105 9.91 14.11 25.25
N LYS A 106 9.76 14.58 24.00
CA LYS A 106 8.61 15.40 23.60
C LYS A 106 7.33 14.57 23.59
N LEU A 107 7.40 13.36 23.04
CA LEU A 107 6.25 12.46 22.96
C LEU A 107 5.72 12.09 24.36
N SER A 108 6.61 11.77 25.33
CA SER A 108 6.22 11.45 26.71
C SER A 108 5.42 12.60 27.33
N ARG A 109 5.91 13.84 27.23
CA ARG A 109 5.18 15.02 27.75
C ARG A 109 3.83 15.24 27.08
N SER A 110 3.75 14.97 25.78
CA SER A 110 2.49 15.08 25.05
C SER A 110 1.50 13.98 25.45
N LEU A 111 1.98 12.75 25.66
CA LEU A 111 1.15 11.63 26.13
C LEU A 111 0.58 11.88 27.53
N GLU A 112 1.40 12.42 28.44
CA GLU A 112 1.01 12.75 29.81
C GLU A 112 -0.19 13.69 29.88
N LYS A 113 -0.26 14.65 28.95
CA LYS A 113 -1.40 15.58 28.83
C LYS A 113 -2.74 14.85 28.62
N TYR A 114 -2.75 13.72 27.89
CA TYR A 114 -3.98 13.03 27.50
C TYR A 114 -4.26 11.76 28.31
N GLU A 115 -3.23 11.11 28.85
CA GLU A 115 -3.36 9.87 29.62
C GLU A 115 -3.29 10.07 31.14
N GLY A 116 -2.77 11.22 31.60
CA GLY A 116 -2.57 11.53 33.00
C GLY A 116 -1.22 11.06 33.53
N ASP A 117 -1.17 10.29 34.61
CA ASP A 117 0.03 9.83 35.30
C ASP A 117 1.24 9.53 34.40
N GLY A 118 2.26 10.41 34.42
CA GLY A 118 3.36 10.43 33.50
C GLY A 118 4.22 9.17 33.51
N GLU A 119 4.49 8.58 34.68
CA GLU A 119 5.33 7.39 34.77
C GLU A 119 4.63 6.17 34.21
N SER A 120 3.39 5.89 34.58
CA SER A 120 2.64 4.74 34.06
C SER A 120 2.34 4.91 32.56
N THR A 121 2.11 6.13 32.09
CA THR A 121 1.89 6.45 30.69
C THR A 121 3.11 6.14 29.84
N LEU A 122 4.30 6.55 30.28
CA LEU A 122 5.56 6.24 29.57
C LEU A 122 5.82 4.74 29.52
N ILE A 123 5.62 4.02 30.65
CA ILE A 123 5.78 2.56 30.70
C ILE A 123 4.83 1.86 29.73
N ASN A 124 3.57 2.27 29.69
CA ASN A 124 2.58 1.72 28.76
C ASN A 124 2.95 2.00 27.30
N PHE A 125 3.39 3.21 26.98
CA PHE A 125 3.85 3.56 25.64
C PHE A 125 5.07 2.74 25.22
N LEU A 126 6.08 2.57 26.07
CA LEU A 126 7.26 1.75 25.77
C LEU A 126 6.90 0.27 25.61
N SER A 127 5.94 -0.21 26.41
CA SER A 127 5.40 -1.57 26.28
C SER A 127 4.65 -1.77 24.96
N TYR A 128 3.86 -0.78 24.54
CA TYR A 128 3.22 -0.75 23.23
C TYR A 128 4.26 -0.75 22.10
N LEU A 129 5.28 0.11 22.18
CA LEU A 129 6.34 0.18 21.18
C LEU A 129 7.11 -1.14 21.07
N LYS A 130 7.35 -1.82 22.20
CA LYS A 130 7.94 -3.16 22.22
C LYS A 130 7.06 -4.19 21.50
N GLU A 131 5.76 -4.17 21.72
CA GLU A 131 4.83 -5.08 21.02
C GLU A 131 4.79 -4.80 19.51
N THR A 132 4.69 -3.53 19.11
CA THR A 132 4.68 -3.15 17.70
C THR A 132 5.99 -3.51 16.99
N HIS A 133 7.13 -3.45 17.72
CA HIS A 133 8.41 -3.96 17.23
C HIS A 133 8.38 -5.47 16.98
N VAL A 134 7.80 -6.25 17.89
CA VAL A 134 7.63 -7.70 17.69
C VAL A 134 6.75 -7.95 16.46
N HIS A 135 5.63 -7.24 16.31
CA HIS A 135 4.78 -7.34 15.13
C HIS A 135 5.55 -7.01 13.85
N TYR A 136 6.37 -5.97 13.86
CA TYR A 136 7.23 -5.61 12.71
C TYR A 136 8.21 -6.73 12.36
N GLN A 137 9.02 -7.16 13.31
CA GLN A 137 10.04 -8.20 13.07
C GLN A 137 9.43 -9.52 12.57
N ARG A 138 8.31 -9.95 13.22
CA ARG A 138 7.66 -11.21 12.85
C ARG A 138 6.94 -11.10 11.51
N SER A 139 6.27 -9.99 11.23
CA SER A 139 5.63 -9.76 9.93
C SER A 139 6.65 -9.73 8.79
N VAL A 140 7.78 -9.05 8.97
CA VAL A 140 8.85 -9.05 7.95
C VAL A 140 9.34 -10.47 7.68
N LYS A 141 9.58 -11.26 8.73
CA LYS A 141 10.09 -12.63 8.59
C LYS A 141 9.06 -13.57 7.98
N VAL A 142 7.82 -13.59 8.51
CA VAL A 142 6.81 -14.59 8.19
C VAL A 142 5.98 -14.19 6.98
N ALA A 143 5.61 -12.91 6.86
CA ALA A 143 4.71 -12.46 5.81
C ALA A 143 5.43 -11.89 4.59
N LEU A 144 6.42 -10.99 4.79
CA LEU A 144 7.03 -10.23 3.70
C LEU A 144 8.17 -10.96 2.99
N LYS A 145 8.85 -11.91 3.67
CA LYS A 145 9.99 -12.66 3.12
C LYS A 145 9.68 -14.14 2.92
N THR A 146 8.43 -14.57 3.12
CA THR A 146 8.00 -15.97 2.93
C THR A 146 7.05 -16.06 1.74
N ASP A 147 7.36 -16.95 0.81
CA ASP A 147 6.54 -17.28 -0.33
C ASP A 147 5.62 -18.47 0.01
N PHE A 148 4.32 -18.21 0.12
CA PHE A 148 3.33 -19.23 0.42
C PHE A 148 2.81 -19.87 -0.87
N GLN A 149 3.58 -20.76 -1.48
CA GLN A 149 3.14 -21.47 -2.68
C GLN A 149 2.09 -22.55 -2.37
N HIS A 150 2.16 -23.14 -1.18
CA HIS A 150 1.29 -24.22 -0.74
C HIS A 150 0.67 -23.93 0.63
N TRP A 151 -0.51 -24.48 0.90
CA TRP A 151 -1.21 -24.31 2.17
C TRP A 151 -0.41 -24.79 3.39
N TYR A 152 0.43 -25.81 3.23
CA TYR A 152 1.26 -26.33 4.30
C TYR A 152 2.48 -25.43 4.63
N ASP A 153 2.84 -24.49 3.76
CA ASP A 153 3.90 -23.49 4.04
C ASP A 153 3.47 -22.60 5.22
N PHE A 154 2.16 -22.35 5.35
CA PHE A 154 1.59 -21.59 6.47
C PHE A 154 1.74 -22.35 7.80
N PHE A 155 1.62 -23.67 7.78
CA PHE A 155 1.71 -24.53 8.97
C PHE A 155 3.12 -25.01 9.27
N ASN A 156 4.16 -24.38 8.72
CA ASN A 156 5.54 -24.73 9.05
C ASN A 156 5.79 -24.50 10.55
N PRO A 157 6.21 -25.55 11.32
CA PRO A 157 6.42 -25.45 12.77
C PRO A 157 7.38 -24.34 13.18
N LYS A 158 8.33 -23.98 12.29
CA LYS A 158 9.25 -22.87 12.52
C LYS A 158 8.57 -21.51 12.66
N HIS A 159 7.37 -21.38 12.10
CA HIS A 159 6.60 -20.11 12.12
C HIS A 159 5.56 -20.07 13.26
N ILE A 160 5.24 -21.18 13.92
CA ILE A 160 4.22 -21.23 14.98
C ILE A 160 4.49 -20.21 16.10
N PRO A 161 5.71 -20.12 16.67
CA PRO A 161 6.00 -19.13 17.72
C PRO A 161 5.85 -17.68 17.22
N ASP A 162 6.18 -17.43 15.95
CA ASP A 162 6.06 -16.12 15.34
C ASP A 162 4.58 -15.74 15.11
N VAL A 163 3.78 -16.69 14.63
CA VAL A 163 2.34 -16.52 14.36
C VAL A 163 1.57 -16.24 15.66
N ILE A 164 1.91 -16.93 16.75
CA ILE A 164 1.28 -16.69 18.08
C ILE A 164 1.54 -15.24 18.55
N GLN A 165 2.77 -14.74 18.37
CA GLN A 165 3.15 -13.38 18.76
C GLN A 165 2.55 -12.29 17.88
N LEU A 166 2.05 -12.64 16.70
CA LEU A 166 1.39 -11.69 15.78
C LEU A 166 -0.06 -11.37 16.17
N HIS A 167 -0.65 -12.09 17.12
CA HIS A 167 -2.03 -11.85 17.57
C HIS A 167 -3.05 -11.75 16.42
N LEU A 168 -2.97 -12.65 15.43
CA LEU A 168 -3.75 -12.58 14.17
C LEU A 168 -5.27 -12.55 14.36
N LEU A 169 -5.77 -12.96 15.52
CA LEU A 169 -7.20 -12.97 15.86
C LEU A 169 -7.65 -11.71 16.61
N ASP A 170 -6.74 -10.75 16.83
CA ASP A 170 -7.04 -9.47 17.49
C ASP A 170 -6.97 -8.33 16.45
N THR A 171 -7.52 -7.17 16.79
CA THR A 171 -7.53 -6.00 15.91
C THR A 171 -6.55 -4.93 16.39
N VAL A 172 -6.18 -4.02 15.48
CA VAL A 172 -5.34 -2.85 15.82
C VAL A 172 -5.97 -2.07 16.97
N TYR A 173 -7.27 -1.74 16.86
CA TYR A 173 -7.95 -0.96 17.89
C TYR A 173 -7.94 -1.62 19.26
N ASN A 174 -8.22 -2.93 19.32
CA ASN A 174 -8.19 -3.69 20.56
C ASN A 174 -6.79 -3.71 21.21
N ARG A 175 -5.72 -3.84 20.38
CA ARG A 175 -4.35 -3.80 20.90
C ARG A 175 -4.03 -2.43 21.49
N VAL A 176 -4.37 -1.36 20.80
CA VAL A 176 -4.17 0.02 21.27
C VAL A 176 -4.90 0.25 22.60
N CYS A 177 -6.13 -0.23 22.74
CA CYS A 177 -6.92 -0.11 23.97
C CYS A 177 -6.30 -0.80 25.19
N LYS A 178 -5.36 -1.74 25.02
CA LYS A 178 -4.64 -2.39 26.13
C LYS A 178 -3.59 -1.47 26.77
N TYR A 179 -3.12 -0.48 26.03
CA TYR A 179 -2.04 0.40 26.45
C TYR A 179 -2.50 1.84 26.73
N PHE A 180 -3.57 2.30 26.06
CA PHE A 180 -4.06 3.66 26.16
C PHE A 180 -5.53 3.70 26.63
N LYS A 181 -5.80 4.59 27.57
CA LYS A 181 -7.15 4.77 28.18
C LYS A 181 -7.93 5.89 27.49
N SER A 182 -7.22 6.96 27.11
CA SER A 182 -7.80 8.14 26.48
C SER A 182 -8.31 7.85 25.08
N ASP A 183 -9.49 8.36 24.74
CA ASP A 183 -10.03 8.26 23.38
C ASP A 183 -9.14 8.96 22.34
N TYR A 184 -8.50 10.07 22.71
CA TYR A 184 -7.53 10.76 21.87
C TYR A 184 -6.37 9.84 21.47
N MET A 185 -5.77 9.17 22.44
CA MET A 185 -4.62 8.30 22.17
C MET A 185 -5.03 7.02 21.45
N ARG A 186 -6.19 6.46 21.75
CA ARG A 186 -6.74 5.32 21.01
C ARG A 186 -6.90 5.65 19.52
N LYS A 187 -7.41 6.84 19.20
CA LYS A 187 -7.53 7.32 17.82
C LYS A 187 -6.15 7.59 17.20
N ALA A 188 -5.26 8.30 17.91
CA ALA A 188 -3.93 8.67 17.42
C ALA A 188 -3.00 7.47 17.16
N PHE A 189 -3.20 6.34 17.85
CA PHE A 189 -2.39 5.12 17.67
C PHE A 189 -3.12 4.02 16.87
N SER A 190 -4.25 4.31 16.24
CA SER A 190 -4.99 3.34 15.42
C SER A 190 -5.32 3.81 14.01
N PHE A 191 -5.23 5.12 13.71
CA PHE A 191 -5.63 5.67 12.40
C PHE A 191 -4.77 5.14 11.23
N GLN A 192 -3.58 4.62 11.50
CA GLN A 192 -2.64 4.13 10.49
C GLN A 192 -3.20 3.01 9.61
N THR A 193 -4.25 2.32 10.05
CA THR A 193 -4.98 1.35 9.20
C THR A 193 -5.62 2.00 7.98
N MET A 194 -5.84 3.33 7.99
CA MET A 194 -6.30 4.08 6.82
C MET A 194 -5.33 3.94 5.63
N TYR A 195 -4.01 3.79 5.90
CA TYR A 195 -3.00 3.58 4.84
C TYR A 195 -3.15 2.23 4.14
N LEU A 196 -3.80 1.27 4.82
CA LEU A 196 -4.12 -0.04 4.26
C LEU A 196 -5.53 -0.07 3.66
N GLY A 197 -6.24 1.07 3.69
CA GLY A 197 -7.62 1.16 3.26
C GLY A 197 -8.56 0.29 4.09
N MET A 198 -8.35 0.23 5.42
CA MET A 198 -9.11 -0.59 6.36
C MET A 198 -9.52 0.18 7.60
N SER A 199 -10.59 -0.29 8.25
CA SER A 199 -11.00 0.15 9.58
C SER A 199 -10.03 -0.38 10.66
N PRO A 200 -9.65 0.40 11.68
CA PRO A 200 -8.85 -0.10 12.81
C PRO A 200 -9.59 -1.15 13.65
N TYR A 201 -10.90 -1.22 13.54
CA TYR A 201 -11.75 -2.21 14.22
C TYR A 201 -11.75 -3.58 13.53
N ASP A 202 -11.34 -3.63 12.25
CA ASP A 202 -11.29 -4.85 11.43
C ASP A 202 -9.85 -5.19 11.00
N GLY A 203 -8.94 -4.20 11.01
CA GLY A 203 -7.53 -4.39 10.70
C GLY A 203 -6.84 -5.28 11.72
N LEU A 204 -6.12 -6.31 11.23
CA LEU A 204 -5.44 -7.29 12.08
C LEU A 204 -4.34 -6.64 12.94
N ALA A 205 -4.16 -7.13 14.15
CA ALA A 205 -3.18 -6.63 15.12
C ALA A 205 -1.75 -6.44 14.57
N PRO A 206 -1.20 -7.31 13.71
CA PRO A 206 0.13 -7.10 13.14
C PRO A 206 0.32 -5.78 12.42
N TYR A 207 -0.74 -5.13 11.93
CA TYR A 207 -0.65 -3.83 11.27
C TYR A 207 -0.24 -2.68 12.20
N THR A 208 -0.20 -2.90 13.52
CA THR A 208 0.47 -2.00 14.45
C THR A 208 1.99 -1.87 14.18
N LEU A 209 2.55 -2.73 13.32
CA LEU A 209 3.92 -2.57 12.81
C LEU A 209 4.16 -1.19 12.18
N LEU A 210 3.11 -0.54 11.63
CA LEU A 210 3.21 0.79 11.05
C LEU A 210 3.64 1.82 12.10
N GLN A 211 3.07 1.75 13.32
CA GLN A 211 3.45 2.64 14.41
C GLN A 211 4.91 2.45 14.81
N TYR A 212 5.42 1.21 14.78
CA TYR A 212 6.85 0.99 15.04
C TYR A 212 7.72 1.69 14.00
N THR A 213 7.41 1.50 12.71
CA THR A 213 8.22 2.12 11.64
C THR A 213 8.19 3.65 11.71
N GLU A 214 7.03 4.23 12.01
CA GLU A 214 6.86 5.67 12.17
C GLU A 214 7.62 6.23 13.38
N ILE A 215 7.49 5.59 14.54
CA ILE A 215 8.03 6.11 15.80
C ILE A 215 9.52 5.80 15.94
N ALA A 216 9.96 4.58 15.58
CA ALA A 216 11.35 4.15 15.77
C ALA A 216 12.26 4.54 14.60
N GLU A 217 11.80 4.39 13.35
CA GLU A 217 12.60 4.67 12.16
C GLU A 217 12.34 6.10 11.63
N GLY A 218 11.14 6.64 11.92
CA GLY A 218 10.68 7.94 11.43
C GLY A 218 10.09 7.88 10.02
N ILE A 219 9.51 8.99 9.61
CA ILE A 219 8.98 9.17 8.27
C ILE A 219 10.02 9.91 7.44
N TRP A 220 10.26 9.41 6.23
CA TRP A 220 11.19 9.99 5.27
C TRP A 220 10.45 10.40 4.00
N TYR A 221 11.06 11.26 3.22
CA TYR A 221 10.56 11.72 1.94
C TYR A 221 11.68 11.76 0.90
N PRO A 222 11.52 11.14 -0.27
CA PRO A 222 12.49 11.23 -1.36
C PRO A 222 12.45 12.64 -1.98
N LYS A 223 13.55 13.35 -1.97
CA LYS A 223 13.66 14.66 -2.64
C LYS A 223 13.33 14.53 -4.13
N GLY A 224 12.43 15.35 -4.61
CA GLY A 224 11.88 15.24 -5.95
C GLY A 224 10.64 14.39 -6.07
N GLY A 225 10.05 13.92 -4.95
CA GLY A 225 8.82 13.14 -4.89
C GLY A 225 9.05 11.63 -4.83
N PHE A 226 8.02 10.90 -4.45
CA PHE A 226 8.10 9.46 -4.22
C PHE A 226 8.42 8.67 -5.50
N ASN A 227 8.03 9.19 -6.66
CA ASN A 227 8.33 8.60 -7.97
C ASN A 227 9.84 8.46 -8.25
N LYS A 228 10.72 9.17 -7.53
CA LYS A 228 12.18 9.02 -7.67
C LYS A 228 12.65 7.58 -7.45
N VAL A 229 11.99 6.85 -6.56
CA VAL A 229 12.25 5.42 -6.35
C VAL A 229 12.03 4.64 -7.65
N LEU A 230 10.92 4.91 -8.34
CA LEU A 230 10.54 4.21 -9.57
C LEU A 230 11.42 4.61 -10.76
N GLN A 231 11.75 5.88 -10.88
CA GLN A 231 12.69 6.37 -11.90
C GLN A 231 14.05 5.70 -11.75
N SER A 232 14.54 5.55 -10.50
CA SER A 232 15.82 4.89 -10.23
C SER A 232 15.78 3.41 -10.61
N LEU A 233 14.70 2.69 -10.24
CA LEU A 233 14.53 1.28 -10.62
C LEU A 233 14.37 1.10 -12.14
N GLU A 234 13.68 2.01 -12.82
CA GLU A 234 13.58 2.00 -14.29
C GLU A 234 14.95 2.21 -14.94
N ASN A 235 15.72 3.20 -14.47
CA ASN A 235 17.07 3.44 -14.99
C ASN A 235 17.97 2.20 -14.85
N ILE A 236 17.91 1.53 -13.71
CA ILE A 236 18.64 0.28 -13.49
C ILE A 236 18.15 -0.82 -14.44
N ALA A 237 16.82 -0.95 -14.62
CA ALA A 237 16.24 -1.92 -15.55
C ALA A 237 16.73 -1.69 -17.00
N VAL A 238 16.72 -0.42 -17.46
CA VAL A 238 17.17 -0.03 -18.80
C VAL A 238 18.68 -0.29 -18.98
N GLN A 239 19.50 0.01 -17.98
CA GLN A 239 20.94 -0.32 -17.99
C GLN A 239 21.20 -1.81 -18.19
N HIS A 240 20.30 -2.67 -17.69
CA HIS A 240 20.33 -4.12 -17.88
C HIS A 240 19.57 -4.61 -19.13
N GLY A 241 19.15 -3.69 -20.01
CA GLY A 241 18.54 -4.01 -21.32
C GLY A 241 17.02 -4.14 -21.35
N ALA A 242 16.33 -3.82 -20.26
CA ALA A 242 14.87 -3.76 -20.28
C ALA A 242 14.36 -2.62 -21.18
N LYS A 243 13.20 -2.83 -21.83
CA LYS A 243 12.55 -1.85 -22.69
C LYS A 243 11.21 -1.43 -22.12
N PHE A 244 10.98 -0.14 -21.98
CA PHE A 244 9.69 0.43 -21.54
C PHE A 244 8.94 1.01 -22.75
N ASN A 245 7.74 0.50 -23.00
CA ASN A 245 6.83 0.92 -24.07
C ASN A 245 5.66 1.67 -23.41
N TYR A 246 5.77 3.00 -23.36
CA TYR A 246 4.73 3.88 -22.83
C TYR A 246 3.66 4.17 -23.89
N ASN A 247 2.51 4.72 -23.46
CA ASN A 247 1.34 4.98 -24.31
C ASN A 247 0.92 3.73 -25.10
N THR A 248 1.10 2.55 -24.52
CA THR A 248 0.89 1.26 -25.16
C THR A 248 -0.03 0.40 -24.31
N ASP A 249 -1.32 0.48 -24.59
CA ASP A 249 -2.34 -0.22 -23.81
C ASP A 249 -2.51 -1.67 -24.28
N VAL A 250 -2.62 -2.58 -23.30
CA VAL A 250 -2.80 -4.01 -23.54
C VAL A 250 -4.28 -4.34 -23.53
N GLN A 251 -4.77 -4.88 -24.65
CA GLN A 251 -6.16 -5.30 -24.81
C GLN A 251 -6.44 -6.64 -24.16
N GLU A 252 -5.53 -7.63 -24.34
CA GLU A 252 -5.70 -8.97 -23.82
C GLU A 252 -4.37 -9.71 -23.64
N ILE A 253 -4.34 -10.70 -22.73
CA ILE A 253 -3.28 -11.68 -22.60
C ILE A 253 -3.65 -12.88 -23.46
N ILE A 254 -2.78 -13.24 -24.42
CA ILE A 254 -3.00 -14.35 -25.34
C ILE A 254 -2.71 -15.66 -24.60
N VAL A 255 -3.73 -16.51 -24.51
CA VAL A 255 -3.64 -17.85 -23.92
C VAL A 255 -4.00 -18.87 -24.98
N ASP A 256 -3.15 -19.90 -25.17
CA ASP A 256 -3.42 -20.98 -26.12
C ASP A 256 -4.48 -21.98 -25.61
N ASP A 257 -4.88 -22.90 -26.48
CA ASP A 257 -5.89 -23.94 -26.16
C ASP A 257 -5.47 -24.88 -25.01
N LYS A 258 -4.18 -24.91 -24.67
CA LYS A 258 -3.63 -25.69 -23.55
C LYS A 258 -3.59 -24.90 -22.24
N GLY A 259 -4.05 -23.64 -22.27
CA GLY A 259 -4.02 -22.76 -21.10
C GLY A 259 -2.63 -22.14 -20.82
N VAL A 260 -1.77 -22.00 -21.83
CA VAL A 260 -0.43 -21.42 -21.67
C VAL A 260 -0.44 -19.98 -22.21
N ALA A 261 -0.01 -19.01 -21.40
CA ALA A 261 0.19 -17.64 -21.84
C ALA A 261 1.34 -17.58 -22.88
N LYS A 262 1.10 -16.91 -24.00
CA LYS A 262 2.01 -16.80 -25.17
C LYS A 262 2.44 -15.38 -25.49
N GLY A 263 1.86 -14.40 -24.83
CA GLY A 263 2.12 -12.98 -25.10
C GLY A 263 0.92 -12.11 -24.84
N ILE A 264 0.90 -10.97 -25.48
CA ILE A 264 -0.16 -9.95 -25.35
C ILE A 264 -0.64 -9.49 -26.73
N LYS A 265 -1.88 -8.98 -26.76
CA LYS A 265 -2.40 -8.21 -27.88
C LYS A 265 -2.62 -6.77 -27.41
N LEU A 266 -2.15 -5.83 -28.19
CA LEU A 266 -2.28 -4.41 -27.94
C LEU A 266 -3.59 -3.86 -28.51
N VAL A 267 -4.04 -2.73 -28.00
CA VAL A 267 -5.28 -2.07 -28.46
C VAL A 267 -5.19 -1.68 -29.95
N ASN A 268 -3.99 -1.40 -30.48
CA ASN A 268 -3.77 -1.12 -31.90
C ASN A 268 -3.82 -2.37 -32.80
N GLY A 269 -4.02 -3.56 -32.22
CA GLY A 269 -4.10 -4.84 -32.92
C GLY A 269 -2.80 -5.63 -33.00
N ASP A 270 -1.66 -5.04 -32.63
CA ASP A 270 -0.37 -5.73 -32.66
C ASP A 270 -0.32 -6.88 -31.66
N VAL A 271 0.33 -7.97 -32.05
CA VAL A 271 0.57 -9.15 -31.21
C VAL A 271 2.05 -9.22 -30.86
N VAL A 272 2.33 -9.31 -29.57
CA VAL A 272 3.70 -9.45 -29.07
C VAL A 272 3.81 -10.79 -28.33
N ASN A 273 4.64 -11.69 -28.86
CA ASN A 273 4.86 -13.00 -28.27
C ASN A 273 5.93 -12.96 -27.17
N SER A 274 5.77 -13.81 -26.16
CA SER A 274 6.74 -14.02 -25.07
C SER A 274 6.67 -15.44 -24.53
N ASP A 275 7.71 -15.82 -23.79
CA ASP A 275 7.76 -17.10 -23.04
C ASP A 275 7.00 -17.00 -21.71
N ILE A 276 6.96 -15.79 -21.13
CA ILE A 276 6.34 -15.51 -19.83
C ILE A 276 5.62 -14.17 -19.91
N VAL A 277 4.44 -14.10 -19.30
CA VAL A 277 3.71 -12.83 -19.07
C VAL A 277 3.62 -12.56 -17.56
N ILE A 278 4.00 -11.37 -17.13
CA ILE A 278 3.82 -10.85 -15.76
C ILE A 278 2.81 -9.70 -15.82
N CYS A 279 1.76 -9.79 -15.02
CA CYS A 279 0.75 -8.74 -14.97
C CYS A 279 0.85 -7.97 -13.65
N ASN A 280 1.14 -6.66 -13.75
CA ASN A 280 1.14 -5.71 -12.63
C ASN A 280 -0.11 -4.80 -12.63
N ALA A 281 -1.04 -4.99 -13.55
CA ALA A 281 -2.34 -4.34 -13.48
C ALA A 281 -3.15 -4.86 -12.26
N ASP A 282 -4.23 -4.17 -11.89
CA ASP A 282 -5.11 -4.66 -10.82
C ASP A 282 -5.54 -6.11 -11.10
N LEU A 283 -5.44 -6.96 -10.08
CA LEU A 283 -5.64 -8.40 -10.23
C LEU A 283 -7.05 -8.74 -10.72
N ILE A 284 -8.06 -8.08 -10.16
CA ILE A 284 -9.46 -8.35 -10.52
C ILE A 284 -9.74 -7.82 -11.93
N TYR A 285 -9.20 -6.66 -12.28
CA TYR A 285 -9.24 -6.13 -13.64
C TYR A 285 -8.59 -7.11 -14.63
N ALA A 286 -7.40 -7.61 -14.33
CA ALA A 286 -6.67 -8.55 -15.19
C ALA A 286 -7.50 -9.81 -15.48
N TYR A 287 -8.09 -10.43 -14.44
CA TYR A 287 -8.92 -11.63 -14.60
C TYR A 287 -10.24 -11.39 -15.32
N ASN A 288 -10.81 -10.19 -15.23
CA ASN A 288 -12.12 -9.89 -15.81
C ASN A 288 -12.05 -9.18 -17.15
N LYS A 289 -10.89 -8.58 -17.50
CA LYS A 289 -10.75 -7.76 -18.71
C LYS A 289 -9.64 -8.22 -19.66
N LEU A 290 -8.53 -8.76 -19.14
CA LEU A 290 -7.37 -9.13 -19.96
C LEU A 290 -7.28 -10.64 -20.23
N LEU A 291 -7.97 -11.47 -19.46
CA LEU A 291 -7.89 -12.93 -19.52
C LEU A 291 -9.22 -13.56 -19.99
N PRO A 292 -9.18 -14.78 -20.55
CA PRO A 292 -10.39 -15.55 -20.81
C PRO A 292 -11.24 -15.69 -19.56
N LYS A 293 -12.56 -15.67 -19.71
CA LYS A 293 -13.52 -15.79 -18.61
C LYS A 293 -13.35 -17.11 -17.86
N THR A 294 -13.31 -17.04 -16.53
CA THR A 294 -13.16 -18.20 -15.64
C THR A 294 -14.09 -18.06 -14.42
N SER A 295 -14.50 -19.16 -13.82
CA SER A 295 -15.23 -19.15 -12.55
C SER A 295 -14.42 -18.53 -11.40
N TYR A 296 -13.10 -18.54 -11.50
CA TYR A 296 -12.21 -17.88 -10.52
C TYR A 296 -12.31 -16.36 -10.62
N ALA A 297 -12.38 -15.79 -11.82
CA ALA A 297 -12.57 -14.35 -12.02
C ALA A 297 -13.84 -13.84 -11.31
N GLU A 298 -14.95 -14.60 -11.42
CA GLU A 298 -16.21 -14.26 -10.74
C GLU A 298 -16.08 -14.31 -9.21
N LYS A 299 -15.41 -15.35 -8.67
CA LYS A 299 -15.13 -15.48 -7.23
C LYS A 299 -14.24 -14.34 -6.74
N LEU A 300 -13.22 -13.98 -7.52
CA LEU A 300 -12.29 -12.91 -7.19
C LEU A 300 -12.99 -11.54 -7.15
N GLY A 301 -13.91 -11.28 -8.10
CA GLY A 301 -14.70 -10.05 -8.15
C GLY A 301 -15.68 -9.87 -6.97
N LYS A 302 -15.95 -10.93 -6.20
CA LYS A 302 -16.79 -10.91 -4.98
C LYS A 302 -16.01 -10.77 -3.68
N LYS A 303 -14.66 -10.77 -3.75
CA LYS A 303 -13.82 -10.60 -2.56
C LYS A 303 -13.92 -9.17 -2.03
N GLU A 304 -13.68 -9.05 -0.73
CA GLU A 304 -13.64 -7.77 -0.03
C GLU A 304 -12.51 -6.89 -0.57
N LEU A 305 -12.81 -5.61 -0.78
CA LEU A 305 -11.90 -4.60 -1.30
C LEU A 305 -11.53 -3.59 -0.21
N THR A 306 -10.43 -2.90 -0.40
CA THR A 306 -10.08 -1.72 0.39
C THR A 306 -10.97 -0.53 0.02
N SER A 307 -10.93 0.51 0.83
CA SER A 307 -11.57 1.79 0.50
C SER A 307 -11.08 2.36 -0.83
N SER A 308 -11.85 3.31 -1.33
CA SER A 308 -11.40 4.30 -2.31
C SER A 308 -10.98 5.59 -1.63
N SER A 309 -10.67 6.63 -2.39
CA SER A 309 -10.43 7.98 -1.89
C SER A 309 -10.93 9.05 -2.85
N ILE A 310 -11.24 10.22 -2.27
CA ILE A 310 -11.26 11.49 -3.00
C ILE A 310 -9.97 12.20 -2.60
N SER A 311 -9.14 12.52 -3.58
CA SER A 311 -7.88 13.21 -3.36
C SER A 311 -7.92 14.58 -4.02
N PHE A 312 -7.60 15.62 -3.25
CA PHE A 312 -7.46 16.98 -3.75
C PHE A 312 -5.99 17.35 -3.82
N TYR A 313 -5.58 17.95 -4.92
CA TYR A 313 -4.24 18.45 -5.16
C TYR A 313 -4.35 19.97 -5.33
N TRP A 314 -4.00 20.71 -4.27
CA TRP A 314 -4.16 22.16 -4.21
C TRP A 314 -2.85 22.90 -4.38
N SER A 315 -2.77 23.74 -5.41
CA SER A 315 -1.74 24.76 -5.54
C SER A 315 -2.15 25.95 -4.66
N MET A 316 -1.36 26.28 -3.64
CA MET A 316 -1.69 27.36 -2.72
C MET A 316 -1.08 28.69 -3.19
N LYS A 317 -1.78 29.80 -2.97
CA LYS A 317 -1.28 31.18 -3.26
C LYS A 317 -0.14 31.59 -2.36
N THR A 318 -0.06 31.03 -1.16
CA THR A 318 0.91 31.36 -0.13
C THR A 318 1.22 30.16 0.74
N ILE A 319 2.17 30.33 1.66
CA ILE A 319 2.53 29.38 2.71
C ILE A 319 1.39 29.33 3.76
N VAL A 320 0.93 28.11 4.12
CA VAL A 320 -0.05 27.87 5.19
C VAL A 320 0.70 27.37 6.43
N SER A 321 1.14 28.29 7.28
CA SER A 321 2.06 28.03 8.40
C SER A 321 1.54 27.01 9.42
N GLU A 322 0.23 26.90 9.56
CA GLU A 322 -0.46 26.02 10.50
C GLU A 322 -0.38 24.56 10.09
N LEU A 323 -0.27 24.28 8.78
CA LEU A 323 -0.08 22.93 8.28
C LEU A 323 1.38 22.50 8.39
N LYS A 324 1.62 21.29 8.90
CA LYS A 324 2.93 20.63 8.93
C LYS A 324 3.10 19.72 7.72
N VAL A 325 4.23 19.01 7.62
CA VAL A 325 4.48 18.05 6.52
C VAL A 325 3.34 17.05 6.40
N HIS A 326 2.93 16.48 7.54
CA HIS A 326 1.85 15.51 7.61
C HIS A 326 0.86 15.90 8.71
N ASN A 327 -0.42 15.99 8.34
CA ASN A 327 -1.50 16.36 9.24
C ASN A 327 -2.62 15.32 9.13
N ILE A 328 -3.13 14.89 10.27
CA ILE A 328 -4.25 13.95 10.37
C ILE A 328 -5.41 14.65 11.06
N PHE A 329 -6.57 14.66 10.43
CA PHE A 329 -7.80 15.18 11.02
C PHE A 329 -8.69 13.99 11.36
N LEU A 330 -9.02 13.80 12.64
CA LEU A 330 -9.80 12.65 13.11
C LEU A 330 -11.23 13.04 13.47
N ALA A 331 -12.18 12.22 13.05
CA ALA A 331 -13.60 12.39 13.36
C ALA A 331 -13.86 12.25 14.87
N GLU A 332 -14.84 12.99 15.38
CA GLU A 332 -15.37 12.78 16.75
C GLU A 332 -15.98 11.38 16.85
N LYS A 333 -16.93 11.07 15.95
CA LYS A 333 -17.57 9.76 15.88
C LYS A 333 -16.72 8.77 15.06
N TYR A 334 -15.53 8.47 15.59
CA TYR A 334 -14.47 7.75 14.87
C TYR A 334 -14.93 6.41 14.28
N LYS A 335 -15.59 5.53 15.07
CA LYS A 335 -16.09 4.25 14.58
C LYS A 335 -17.14 4.42 13.50
N LEU A 336 -18.08 5.35 13.67
CA LEU A 336 -19.14 5.60 12.69
C LEU A 336 -18.56 6.05 11.34
N SER A 337 -17.53 6.91 11.37
CA SER A 337 -16.81 7.33 10.16
C SER A 337 -16.27 6.13 9.36
N PHE A 338 -15.68 5.13 10.03
CA PHE A 338 -15.23 3.91 9.35
C PHE A 338 -16.40 3.02 8.90
N ASP A 339 -17.44 2.87 9.71
CA ASP A 339 -18.62 2.07 9.33
C ASP A 339 -19.26 2.62 8.04
N GLN A 340 -19.36 3.95 7.89
CA GLN A 340 -19.87 4.59 6.68
C GLN A 340 -19.00 4.33 5.43
N ILE A 341 -17.67 4.27 5.59
CA ILE A 341 -16.76 3.93 4.48
C ILE A 341 -16.89 2.47 4.06
N PHE A 342 -16.84 1.55 5.03
CA PHE A 342 -16.66 0.13 4.75
C PHE A 342 -17.95 -0.70 4.69
N LYS A 343 -19.03 -0.23 5.34
CA LYS A 343 -20.35 -0.89 5.33
C LYS A 343 -21.32 -0.20 4.39
N ASP A 344 -21.41 1.13 4.48
CA ASP A 344 -22.35 1.90 3.68
C ASP A 344 -21.79 2.32 2.32
N HIS A 345 -20.46 2.15 2.13
CA HIS A 345 -19.72 2.51 0.91
C HIS A 345 -19.94 3.96 0.47
N THR A 346 -19.91 4.90 1.40
CA THR A 346 -20.13 6.32 1.14
C THR A 346 -19.03 7.21 1.72
N LEU A 347 -19.16 8.52 1.53
CA LEU A 347 -18.40 9.54 2.24
C LEU A 347 -18.99 9.70 3.65
N PRO A 348 -18.18 9.63 4.72
CA PRO A 348 -18.64 9.86 6.08
C PRO A 348 -19.28 11.24 6.28
N ASP A 349 -20.22 11.32 7.23
CA ASP A 349 -20.80 12.61 7.65
C ASP A 349 -19.75 13.52 8.31
N GLU A 350 -18.81 12.91 9.02
CA GLU A 350 -17.60 13.54 9.56
C GLU A 350 -16.40 12.69 9.15
N PRO A 351 -15.69 13.03 8.05
CA PRO A 351 -14.57 12.22 7.59
C PRO A 351 -13.32 12.43 8.45
N SER A 352 -12.61 11.32 8.71
CA SER A 352 -11.20 11.41 9.05
C SER A 352 -10.40 11.50 7.74
N PHE A 353 -9.43 12.43 7.67
CA PHE A 353 -8.66 12.63 6.44
C PHE A 353 -7.21 13.02 6.71
N TYR A 354 -6.39 12.86 5.70
CA TYR A 354 -4.96 13.15 5.73
C TYR A 354 -4.63 14.34 4.83
N VAL A 355 -3.72 15.21 5.32
CA VAL A 355 -3.18 16.34 4.54
C VAL A 355 -1.66 16.27 4.54
N ASN A 356 -1.08 16.25 3.35
CA ASN A 356 0.36 16.31 3.12
C ASN A 356 0.76 17.65 2.50
N VAL A 357 1.82 18.25 3.02
CA VAL A 357 2.41 19.48 2.48
C VAL A 357 3.87 19.19 2.14
N PRO A 358 4.17 18.57 0.97
CA PRO A 358 5.52 18.16 0.61
C PRO A 358 6.49 19.34 0.50
N SER A 359 6.02 20.54 0.18
CA SER A 359 6.84 21.77 0.14
C SER A 359 7.46 22.15 1.48
N ARG A 360 6.95 21.61 2.60
CA ARG A 360 7.52 21.80 3.95
C ARG A 360 8.77 20.99 4.21
N ILE A 361 9.02 19.94 3.44
CA ILE A 361 10.20 19.09 3.55
C ILE A 361 11.08 19.22 2.31
N ASP A 362 10.49 19.37 1.14
CA ASP A 362 11.18 19.56 -0.13
C ASP A 362 10.69 20.86 -0.81
N PRO A 363 11.42 21.97 -0.67
CA PRO A 363 11.02 23.25 -1.25
C PRO A 363 10.83 23.22 -2.78
N THR A 364 11.40 22.22 -3.48
CA THR A 364 11.21 22.08 -4.93
C THR A 364 9.80 21.60 -5.32
N ALA A 365 8.95 21.27 -4.33
CA ALA A 365 7.58 20.84 -4.58
C ALA A 365 6.62 22.01 -4.88
N ALA A 366 7.01 23.27 -4.59
CA ALA A 366 6.18 24.45 -4.85
C ALA A 366 7.03 25.62 -5.36
N PRO A 367 6.44 26.62 -6.02
CA PRO A 367 7.08 27.91 -6.25
C PRO A 367 7.45 28.59 -4.93
N GLU A 368 8.46 29.48 -4.96
CA GLU A 368 8.88 30.24 -3.79
C GLU A 368 7.73 31.01 -3.15
N GLY A 369 7.62 30.93 -1.83
CA GLY A 369 6.56 31.58 -1.06
C GLY A 369 5.18 30.92 -1.14
N LYS A 370 5.06 29.76 -1.77
CA LYS A 370 3.82 29.00 -1.92
C LYS A 370 3.92 27.62 -1.29
N ASP A 371 2.76 27.00 -1.02
CA ASP A 371 2.68 25.59 -0.62
C ASP A 371 1.98 24.73 -1.68
N THR A 372 2.40 23.47 -1.72
CA THR A 372 1.70 22.37 -2.38
C THR A 372 0.99 21.54 -1.32
N VAL A 373 -0.32 21.35 -1.46
CA VAL A 373 -1.14 20.62 -0.48
C VAL A 373 -1.84 19.46 -1.15
N VAL A 374 -1.69 18.27 -0.60
CA VAL A 374 -2.39 17.06 -1.02
C VAL A 374 -3.33 16.64 0.11
N VAL A 375 -4.61 16.47 -0.20
CA VAL A 375 -5.60 16.00 0.76
C VAL A 375 -6.12 14.64 0.30
N LEU A 376 -6.15 13.67 1.20
CA LEU A 376 -6.72 12.37 0.95
C LEU A 376 -7.88 12.11 1.90
N VAL A 377 -9.09 11.98 1.35
CA VAL A 377 -10.32 11.67 2.07
C VAL A 377 -10.74 10.24 1.74
N PRO A 378 -10.65 9.29 2.68
CA PRO A 378 -11.13 7.93 2.45
C PRO A 378 -12.64 7.91 2.24
N VAL A 379 -13.07 7.16 1.24
CA VAL A 379 -14.48 6.95 0.91
C VAL A 379 -14.71 5.49 0.52
N GLY A 380 -15.95 5.05 0.48
CA GLY A 380 -16.27 3.72 -0.05
C GLY A 380 -15.83 3.55 -1.51
N HIS A 381 -15.50 2.32 -1.90
CA HIS A 381 -15.28 2.01 -3.31
C HIS A 381 -16.61 2.07 -4.09
N ILE A 382 -16.54 2.10 -5.44
CA ILE A 382 -17.73 2.06 -6.30
C ILE A 382 -18.46 0.75 -6.03
N SER A 383 -19.58 0.86 -5.31
CA SER A 383 -20.45 -0.27 -5.00
C SER A 383 -21.57 -0.39 -6.03
N ASN A 384 -22.31 -1.49 -6.00
CA ASN A 384 -23.52 -1.65 -6.81
C ASN A 384 -24.73 -0.85 -6.25
N VAL A 385 -24.49 0.11 -5.35
CA VAL A 385 -25.52 1.06 -4.90
C VAL A 385 -25.90 1.92 -6.10
N PRO A 386 -27.13 1.84 -6.59
CA PRO A 386 -27.53 2.62 -7.75
C PRO A 386 -27.50 4.12 -7.44
N ASN A 387 -26.99 4.91 -8.38
CA ASN A 387 -27.08 6.37 -8.43
C ASN A 387 -26.26 7.16 -7.40
N ILE A 388 -25.01 6.77 -7.13
CA ILE A 388 -24.09 7.67 -6.42
C ILE A 388 -23.75 8.85 -7.36
N ASP A 389 -24.15 10.05 -6.98
CA ASP A 389 -23.69 11.29 -7.61
C ASP A 389 -22.29 11.63 -7.09
N PHE A 390 -21.26 11.20 -7.84
CA PHE A 390 -19.87 11.44 -7.47
C PHE A 390 -19.49 12.93 -7.50
N ASP A 391 -20.12 13.74 -8.34
CA ASP A 391 -19.83 15.17 -8.40
C ASP A 391 -20.33 15.87 -7.14
N GLN A 392 -21.52 15.50 -6.66
CA GLN A 392 -22.03 15.95 -5.38
C GLN A 392 -21.18 15.43 -4.21
N LEU A 393 -20.71 14.18 -4.29
CA LEU A 393 -19.84 13.58 -3.27
C LEU A 393 -18.50 14.33 -3.16
N VAL A 394 -17.86 14.64 -4.28
CA VAL A 394 -16.62 15.44 -4.34
C VAL A 394 -16.85 16.84 -3.77
N LYS A 395 -17.95 17.49 -4.16
CA LYS A 395 -18.30 18.82 -3.63
C LYS A 395 -18.47 18.78 -2.11
N ARG A 396 -19.22 17.79 -1.57
CA ARG A 396 -19.43 17.63 -0.13
C ARG A 396 -18.10 17.37 0.60
N ALA A 397 -17.26 16.49 0.08
CA ALA A 397 -15.95 16.20 0.66
C ALA A 397 -15.06 17.44 0.72
N ARG A 398 -15.03 18.24 -0.35
CA ARG A 398 -14.28 19.50 -0.39
C ARG A 398 -14.74 20.49 0.70
N GLU A 399 -16.07 20.69 0.81
CA GLU A 399 -16.63 21.57 1.83
C GLU A 399 -16.26 21.10 3.24
N GLN A 400 -16.48 19.82 3.55
CA GLN A 400 -16.17 19.25 4.86
C GLN A 400 -14.67 19.38 5.21
N VAL A 401 -13.77 19.16 4.26
CA VAL A 401 -12.32 19.31 4.46
C VAL A 401 -11.96 20.77 4.75
N ILE A 402 -12.43 21.70 3.93
CA ILE A 402 -12.12 23.14 4.09
C ILE A 402 -12.65 23.65 5.42
N GLU A 403 -13.92 23.40 5.73
CA GLU A 403 -14.54 23.81 7.00
C GLU A 403 -13.82 23.22 8.22
N THR A 404 -13.38 21.96 8.12
CA THR A 404 -12.64 21.29 9.20
C THR A 404 -11.27 21.93 9.41
N ILE A 405 -10.53 22.22 8.32
CA ILE A 405 -9.23 22.91 8.38
C ILE A 405 -9.40 24.31 8.97
N GLU A 406 -10.35 25.10 8.46
CA GLU A 406 -10.62 26.45 8.93
C GLU A 406 -10.96 26.46 10.43
N LYS A 407 -11.85 25.57 10.87
CA LYS A 407 -12.30 25.48 12.25
C LYS A 407 -11.20 25.03 13.20
N ARG A 408 -10.52 23.89 12.88
CA ARG A 408 -9.58 23.26 13.82
C ARG A 408 -8.25 23.98 13.88
N LEU A 409 -7.78 24.55 12.77
CA LEU A 409 -6.53 25.32 12.72
C LEU A 409 -6.75 26.83 12.92
N LYS A 410 -8.00 27.27 13.05
CA LYS A 410 -8.38 28.69 13.21
C LYS A 410 -7.85 29.58 12.06
N ILE A 411 -7.86 29.03 10.84
CA ILE A 411 -7.48 29.74 9.62
C ILE A 411 -8.71 30.40 9.04
N SER A 412 -8.71 31.71 8.91
CA SER A 412 -9.79 32.42 8.23
C SER A 412 -9.60 32.36 6.72
N ASN A 413 -10.66 32.02 5.98
CA ASN A 413 -10.68 32.06 4.51
C ASN A 413 -9.66 31.10 3.84
N PHE A 414 -9.43 29.90 4.36
CA PHE A 414 -8.54 28.90 3.77
C PHE A 414 -8.90 28.62 2.30
N ARG A 415 -10.20 28.58 1.99
CA ARG A 415 -10.70 28.44 0.61
C ARG A 415 -10.07 29.43 -0.36
N ASN A 416 -9.91 30.70 0.02
CA ASN A 416 -9.36 31.74 -0.84
C ASN A 416 -7.86 31.62 -1.06
N LEU A 417 -7.17 30.77 -0.28
CA LEU A 417 -5.74 30.47 -0.46
C LEU A 417 -5.50 29.43 -1.55
N ILE A 418 -6.51 28.67 -1.94
CA ILE A 418 -6.42 27.70 -3.04
C ILE A 418 -6.43 28.48 -4.37
N GLU A 419 -5.39 28.29 -5.17
CA GLU A 419 -5.23 28.92 -6.49
C GLU A 419 -5.74 28.01 -7.61
N HIS A 420 -5.32 26.73 -7.56
CA HIS A 420 -5.72 25.70 -8.50
C HIS A 420 -5.99 24.39 -7.78
N GLU A 421 -6.86 23.56 -8.35
CA GLU A 421 -7.23 22.26 -7.84
C GLU A 421 -7.24 21.22 -8.94
N ILE A 422 -6.69 20.03 -8.63
CA ILE A 422 -6.93 18.79 -9.37
C ILE A 422 -7.61 17.82 -8.41
N VAL A 423 -8.51 16.99 -8.91
CA VAL A 423 -9.27 16.02 -8.10
C VAL A 423 -9.18 14.64 -8.72
N ASN A 424 -8.83 13.65 -7.91
CA ASN A 424 -9.01 12.24 -8.23
C ASN A 424 -10.09 11.67 -7.32
N ASP A 425 -11.11 11.08 -7.92
CA ASP A 425 -12.21 10.40 -7.23
C ASP A 425 -12.23 8.90 -7.57
N PRO A 426 -13.15 8.09 -7.03
CA PRO A 426 -13.23 6.67 -7.33
C PRO A 426 -13.34 6.34 -8.83
N ARG A 427 -13.93 7.22 -9.63
CA ARG A 427 -14.01 7.06 -11.11
C ARG A 427 -12.65 7.23 -11.76
N THR A 428 -11.87 8.23 -11.34
CA THR A 428 -10.49 8.45 -11.82
C THR A 428 -9.61 7.26 -11.50
N TRP A 429 -9.67 6.75 -10.28
CA TRP A 429 -8.92 5.55 -9.88
C TRP A 429 -9.30 4.33 -10.73
N GLN A 430 -10.58 4.15 -11.04
CA GLN A 430 -11.04 3.07 -11.91
C GLN A 430 -10.59 3.23 -13.36
N ASN A 431 -10.74 4.42 -13.93
CA ASN A 431 -10.59 4.63 -15.38
C ASN A 431 -9.13 4.83 -15.79
N GLU A 432 -8.37 5.64 -15.01
CA GLU A 432 -6.98 5.95 -15.35
C GLU A 432 -5.99 4.89 -14.88
N PHE A 433 -6.31 4.16 -13.81
CA PHE A 433 -5.42 3.16 -13.23
C PHE A 433 -5.95 1.73 -13.32
N ASN A 434 -7.10 1.53 -13.97
CA ASN A 434 -7.77 0.23 -14.09
C ASN A 434 -8.03 -0.45 -12.74
N LEU A 435 -8.21 0.33 -11.64
CA LEU A 435 -8.48 -0.23 -10.33
C LEU A 435 -9.93 -0.69 -10.23
N TRP A 436 -10.11 -1.96 -9.87
CA TRP A 436 -11.45 -2.53 -9.77
C TRP A 436 -12.32 -1.78 -8.76
N LYS A 437 -13.47 -1.26 -9.22
CA LYS A 437 -14.38 -0.42 -8.42
C LYS A 437 -13.72 0.82 -7.77
N GLY A 438 -12.63 1.31 -8.33
CA GLY A 438 -11.90 2.45 -7.77
C GLY A 438 -11.23 2.19 -6.42
N SER A 439 -11.12 0.92 -5.97
CA SER A 439 -10.43 0.56 -4.74
C SER A 439 -8.93 0.84 -4.85
N ILE A 440 -8.42 1.78 -4.05
CA ILE A 440 -7.05 2.30 -4.25
C ILE A 440 -5.93 1.33 -3.92
N LEU A 441 -6.19 0.31 -3.11
CA LEU A 441 -5.20 -0.69 -2.70
C LEU A 441 -5.58 -2.13 -3.11
N GLY A 442 -6.70 -2.29 -3.84
CA GLY A 442 -7.18 -3.56 -4.35
C GLY A 442 -7.83 -4.44 -3.27
N LEU A 443 -7.49 -5.73 -3.23
CA LEU A 443 -8.05 -6.67 -2.24
C LEU A 443 -7.73 -6.24 -0.81
N SER A 444 -8.71 -6.38 0.10
CA SER A 444 -8.56 -6.05 1.51
C SER A 444 -7.52 -6.94 2.20
N HIS A 445 -7.21 -6.62 3.45
CA HIS A 445 -6.22 -7.32 4.26
C HIS A 445 -6.87 -7.99 5.49
N SER A 446 -8.13 -8.41 5.33
CA SER A 446 -8.82 -9.23 6.31
C SER A 446 -8.17 -10.62 6.45
N LEU A 447 -8.43 -11.33 7.55
CA LEU A 447 -7.78 -12.58 7.90
C LEU A 447 -7.74 -13.62 6.76
N PHE A 448 -8.84 -13.74 6.01
CA PHE A 448 -8.95 -14.68 4.89
C PHE A 448 -8.50 -14.09 3.54
N GLN A 449 -7.77 -12.97 3.56
CA GLN A 449 -7.19 -12.33 2.38
C GLN A 449 -5.70 -11.94 2.55
N VAL A 450 -5.05 -12.49 3.57
CA VAL A 450 -3.60 -12.30 3.83
C VAL A 450 -2.86 -13.63 3.83
N LEU A 451 -1.55 -13.59 3.79
CA LEU A 451 -0.67 -14.75 3.82
C LEU A 451 -1.05 -15.77 2.73
N TRP A 452 -1.25 -17.04 3.08
CA TRP A 452 -1.67 -18.10 2.16
C TRP A 452 -3.00 -17.81 1.44
N PHE A 453 -3.94 -17.13 2.11
CA PHE A 453 -5.27 -16.84 1.53
C PHE A 453 -5.23 -15.73 0.47
N ARG A 454 -4.15 -14.95 0.42
CA ARG A 454 -3.95 -13.96 -0.61
C ARG A 454 -3.57 -14.63 -1.93
N PRO A 455 -4.06 -14.15 -3.09
CA PRO A 455 -3.68 -14.69 -4.39
C PRO A 455 -2.16 -14.79 -4.55
N SER A 456 -1.67 -15.92 -5.08
CA SER A 456 -0.26 -16.19 -5.29
C SER A 456 0.31 -15.39 -6.46
N LEU A 457 1.63 -15.24 -6.51
CA LEU A 457 2.35 -14.61 -7.63
C LEU A 457 2.21 -15.45 -8.92
N LYS A 458 2.31 -16.77 -8.86
CA LYS A 458 2.06 -17.65 -10.00
C LYS A 458 0.55 -17.83 -10.21
N CYS A 459 0.08 -17.64 -11.44
CA CYS A 459 -1.30 -17.98 -11.82
C CYS A 459 -1.55 -19.48 -11.64
N LYS A 460 -2.69 -19.83 -11.01
CA LYS A 460 -3.07 -21.24 -10.78
C LYS A 460 -3.88 -21.85 -11.94
N ILE A 461 -4.32 -21.01 -12.87
CA ILE A 461 -5.22 -21.42 -13.97
C ILE A 461 -4.46 -21.50 -15.29
N PHE A 462 -3.61 -20.51 -15.54
CA PHE A 462 -2.86 -20.39 -16.80
C PHE A 462 -1.37 -20.55 -16.53
N GLU A 463 -0.70 -21.39 -17.32
CA GLU A 463 0.73 -21.57 -17.25
C GLU A 463 1.48 -20.36 -17.85
N ASN A 464 2.71 -20.12 -17.39
CA ASN A 464 3.58 -19.01 -17.81
C ASN A 464 2.99 -17.62 -17.62
N LEU A 465 1.98 -17.50 -16.75
CA LEU A 465 1.37 -16.25 -16.30
C LEU A 465 1.68 -16.04 -14.82
N TYR A 466 2.17 -14.85 -14.50
CA TYR A 466 2.49 -14.41 -13.14
C TYR A 466 1.87 -13.05 -12.86
N PHE A 467 1.72 -12.73 -11.56
CA PHE A 467 1.23 -11.45 -11.10
C PHE A 467 2.22 -10.83 -10.10
N VAL A 468 2.27 -9.50 -10.05
CA VAL A 468 2.99 -8.74 -9.04
C VAL A 468 2.19 -7.48 -8.71
N GLY A 469 2.15 -7.05 -7.47
CA GLY A 469 1.43 -5.85 -7.07
C GLY A 469 0.57 -6.01 -5.83
N ALA A 470 -0.27 -5.02 -5.56
CA ALA A 470 -0.97 -4.87 -4.30
C ALA A 470 -1.93 -6.00 -3.93
N SER A 471 -2.60 -6.63 -4.91
CA SER A 471 -3.64 -7.65 -4.68
C SER A 471 -3.13 -9.08 -4.65
N VAL A 472 -1.81 -9.29 -4.80
CA VAL A 472 -1.15 -10.60 -4.66
C VAL A 472 -0.22 -10.62 -3.45
N GLN A 473 0.32 -11.79 -3.14
CA GLN A 473 1.31 -11.92 -2.06
C GLN A 473 2.52 -11.01 -2.31
N PRO A 474 3.14 -10.43 -1.25
CA PRO A 474 2.71 -10.50 0.15
C PRO A 474 1.62 -9.48 0.52
N GLY A 475 1.33 -8.47 -0.30
CA GLY A 475 0.28 -7.47 -0.04
C GLY A 475 0.53 -6.10 -0.64
N THR A 476 -0.15 -5.10 -0.09
CA THR A 476 -0.09 -3.70 -0.53
C THR A 476 0.96 -2.88 0.21
N GLY A 477 1.30 -1.73 -0.37
CA GLY A 477 2.33 -0.81 0.10
C GLY A 477 3.62 -0.93 -0.72
N VAL A 478 4.27 0.19 -1.01
CA VAL A 478 5.46 0.18 -1.88
C VAL A 478 6.52 -0.81 -1.40
N PRO A 479 6.98 -0.79 -0.11
CA PRO A 479 7.99 -1.74 0.35
C PRO A 479 7.50 -3.20 0.28
N ILE A 480 6.21 -3.44 0.51
CA ILE A 480 5.61 -4.77 0.46
C ILE A 480 5.61 -5.33 -0.98
N VAL A 481 5.27 -4.48 -1.95
CA VAL A 481 5.29 -4.85 -3.38
C VAL A 481 6.72 -5.09 -3.88
N LEU A 482 7.73 -4.37 -3.35
CA LEU A 482 9.15 -4.64 -3.63
C LEU A 482 9.56 -6.04 -3.15
N CYS A 483 9.08 -6.47 -1.97
CA CYS A 483 9.27 -7.86 -1.50
C CYS A 483 8.60 -8.87 -2.44
N GLY A 484 7.40 -8.56 -2.96
CA GLY A 484 6.71 -9.39 -3.96
C GLY A 484 7.51 -9.55 -5.25
N ALA A 485 8.12 -8.48 -5.74
CA ALA A 485 8.99 -8.53 -6.92
C ALA A 485 10.24 -9.41 -6.68
N LYS A 486 10.82 -9.38 -5.47
CA LYS A 486 11.94 -10.28 -5.08
C LYS A 486 11.51 -11.75 -5.03
N MET A 487 10.32 -12.03 -4.50
CA MET A 487 9.78 -13.40 -4.50
C MET A 487 9.54 -13.90 -5.94
N LEU A 488 9.00 -13.05 -6.81
CA LEU A 488 8.76 -13.38 -8.21
C LEU A 488 10.07 -13.65 -8.96
N GLU A 489 11.09 -12.81 -8.78
CA GLU A 489 12.44 -13.05 -9.30
C GLU A 489 12.93 -14.44 -8.92
N LYS A 490 12.84 -14.80 -7.63
CA LYS A 490 13.27 -16.12 -7.14
C LYS A 490 12.52 -17.26 -7.82
N GLN A 491 11.17 -17.19 -7.88
CA GLN A 491 10.37 -18.24 -8.54
C GLN A 491 10.76 -18.44 -10.00
N LEU A 492 11.03 -17.35 -10.72
CA LEU A 492 11.40 -17.42 -12.13
C LEU A 492 12.84 -17.91 -12.34
N CYS A 493 13.79 -17.48 -11.51
CA CYS A 493 15.16 -17.97 -11.56
C CYS A 493 15.23 -19.48 -11.24
N ASP A 494 14.57 -19.92 -10.17
CA ASP A 494 14.51 -21.34 -9.78
C ASP A 494 13.94 -22.20 -10.94
N ARG A 495 12.90 -21.72 -11.62
CA ARG A 495 12.25 -22.47 -12.70
C ARG A 495 13.01 -22.45 -14.02
N PHE A 496 13.52 -21.31 -14.45
CA PHE A 496 14.02 -21.12 -15.82
C PHE A 496 15.54 -21.05 -15.95
N LEU A 497 16.26 -20.68 -14.87
CA LEU A 497 17.72 -20.60 -14.88
C LEU A 497 18.37 -21.79 -14.19
N GLU A 498 17.81 -22.28 -13.09
CA GLU A 498 18.44 -23.34 -12.28
C GLU A 498 17.86 -24.73 -12.54
N GLY A 499 16.73 -24.82 -13.24
CA GLY A 499 16.10 -26.10 -13.61
C GLY A 499 15.65 -26.96 -12.42
N LYS A 500 15.53 -26.33 -11.22
CA LYS A 500 15.23 -27.04 -9.98
C LYS A 500 13.74 -26.93 -9.64
N VAL A 501 12.98 -27.96 -9.98
CA VAL A 501 11.76 -28.32 -9.24
C VAL A 501 11.99 -29.69 -8.62
N GLU A 502 12.85 -29.79 -7.64
CA GLU A 502 12.88 -30.96 -6.76
C GLU A 502 11.74 -30.85 -5.75
N ILE A 503 10.67 -31.55 -6.05
CA ILE A 503 9.57 -31.78 -5.11
C ILE A 503 10.04 -32.82 -4.10
N ASN A 504 10.56 -32.37 -2.96
CA ASN A 504 10.87 -33.30 -1.87
C ASN A 504 9.55 -33.82 -1.25
N ILE A 505 9.08 -34.96 -1.75
CA ILE A 505 7.83 -35.64 -1.34
C ILE A 505 7.83 -35.90 0.18
N TRP A 506 8.99 -36.20 0.78
CA TRP A 506 9.12 -36.41 2.21
C TRP A 506 8.79 -35.16 3.05
N SER A 507 9.26 -34.01 2.64
CA SER A 507 8.93 -32.76 3.35
C SER A 507 7.43 -32.42 3.26
N LYS A 508 6.78 -32.78 2.16
CA LYS A 508 5.32 -32.62 1.97
C LYS A 508 4.52 -33.52 2.91
N CYS A 509 4.90 -34.79 3.08
CA CYS A 509 4.22 -35.72 3.97
C CYS A 509 4.36 -35.33 5.44
N VAL A 510 5.56 -34.89 5.85
CA VAL A 510 5.80 -34.41 7.22
C VAL A 510 5.04 -33.13 7.51
N SER A 511 5.03 -32.15 6.60
CA SER A 511 4.28 -30.91 6.74
C SER A 511 2.76 -31.16 6.76
N PHE A 512 2.26 -32.13 5.98
CA PHE A 512 0.85 -32.54 5.99
C PHE A 512 0.43 -33.11 7.35
N LEU A 513 1.22 -34.03 7.92
CA LEU A 513 0.95 -34.61 9.25
C LEU A 513 0.96 -33.54 10.35
N ILE A 514 1.91 -32.61 10.30
CA ILE A 514 2.01 -31.53 11.27
C ILE A 514 0.84 -30.54 11.12
N GLY A 515 0.42 -30.25 9.87
CA GLY A 515 -0.76 -29.41 9.61
C GLY A 515 -2.05 -30.04 10.14
N LEU A 516 -2.21 -31.35 10.03
CA LEU A 516 -3.34 -32.08 10.61
C LEU A 516 -3.35 -32.01 12.13
N VAL A 517 -2.21 -32.16 12.78
CA VAL A 517 -2.05 -32.03 14.23
C VAL A 517 -2.35 -30.58 14.67
N ALA A 518 -1.86 -29.57 13.96
CA ALA A 518 -2.13 -28.17 14.25
C ALA A 518 -3.63 -27.83 14.09
N LEU A 519 -4.30 -28.36 13.06
CA LEU A 519 -5.75 -28.22 12.89
C LEU A 519 -6.55 -28.91 14.01
N LEU A 520 -6.11 -30.08 14.47
CA LEU A 520 -6.73 -30.77 15.60
C LEU A 520 -6.55 -30.01 16.91
N ILE A 521 -5.36 -29.44 17.13
CA ILE A 521 -5.07 -28.59 18.29
C ILE A 521 -5.93 -27.30 18.22
N PHE A 522 -5.98 -26.66 17.06
CA PHE A 522 -6.82 -25.47 16.84
C PHE A 522 -8.30 -25.80 17.07
N TRP A 523 -8.82 -26.90 16.53
CA TRP A 523 -10.18 -27.35 16.75
C TRP A 523 -10.48 -27.68 18.23
N PHE A 524 -9.51 -28.22 18.97
CA PHE A 524 -9.66 -28.55 20.40
C PHE A 524 -9.69 -27.27 21.27
N PHE A 525 -8.89 -26.25 20.94
CA PHE A 525 -8.87 -24.98 21.67
C PHE A 525 -10.05 -24.04 21.36
N PHE A 526 -10.72 -24.21 20.22
CA PHE A 526 -11.89 -23.41 19.84
C PHE A 526 -13.23 -24.09 20.10
N LYS A 527 -13.23 -25.29 20.64
CA LYS A 527 -14.45 -26.02 21.06
C LYS A 527 -14.80 -25.82 22.54
N PHE A 528 -13.99 -25.03 23.25
CA PHE A 528 -14.20 -24.58 24.64
C PHE A 528 -14.11 -23.03 24.68
#